data_80f1d81f5530e21f90fa383febc9d92e
#
_entry.id   80f1d81f5530e21f90fa383febc9d92e
#
_cell.length_a   1.000
_cell.length_b   1.000
_cell.length_c   1.000
_cell.angle_alpha   90.00
_cell.angle_beta   90.00
_cell.angle_gamma   90.00
#
_symmetry.space_group_name_H-M   'P 1'
#
loop_
_entity.id
_entity.type
_entity.pdbx_description
1 polymer ?
#
loop_
_entity_poly.entity_id
_entity_poly.type
_entity_poly.pdbx_seq_one_letter_code
_entity_poly.pdbx_strand_id
1 'polypeptide(L)'
;LLSMSERLNEVTAHMEHLGLVILKDKDGKYVARGNRNIKINGENIKPILAEAVKKLDNTTVINHVNITDYIVEDGVIKGAYGFDVNDRTVYKINAKAVICATGGAAGLYRPNNPGFSRHKMWYPPFNTGAGYAMGIKAGAEMTTFEMRFIALRCKDTIAPTGTIAQGVHAKQLNSAGEIYEDKYGLTTSQRLYGTVTENKEGRGPCYLKTDEISDEQQSDLYKAYLNMAPSQTLKWIESGRGPKNENVEIDGTEPYIVGGHTASGYWIDNDRKTTITGLYAAGDVAGGCPQKYVTGALVEGEIAAQSAAEYA
;
A
#
# COMPACT_ATOMS: atom_id res chain seq x y z
N LEU A 1 14.30 8.20 0.96
CA LEU A 1 13.72 8.55 -0.33
C LEU A 1 14.73 8.50 -1.46
N LEU A 2 15.88 9.14 -1.31
CA LEU A 2 16.90 9.21 -2.38
C LEU A 2 17.40 7.83 -2.78
N SER A 3 17.86 7.03 -1.82
CA SER A 3 18.34 5.65 -2.02
C SER A 3 17.27 4.73 -2.66
N MET A 4 16.00 5.01 -2.43
CA MET A 4 14.89 4.30 -3.04
C MET A 4 14.65 4.77 -4.48
N SER A 5 14.67 6.09 -4.74
CA SER A 5 14.40 6.64 -6.06
C SER A 5 15.42 6.26 -7.11
N GLU A 6 16.67 6.06 -6.72
CA GLU A 6 17.77 5.67 -7.60
C GLU A 6 17.57 4.29 -8.24
N ARG A 7 16.86 3.38 -7.58
CA ARG A 7 16.67 1.99 -8.02
C ARG A 7 15.27 1.68 -8.58
N LEU A 8 14.34 2.64 -8.61
CA LEU A 8 12.96 2.39 -9.05
C LEU A 8 12.85 1.83 -10.47
N ASN A 9 13.67 2.33 -11.39
CA ASN A 9 13.65 1.89 -12.78
C ASN A 9 14.21 0.47 -12.93
N GLU A 10 15.27 0.15 -12.21
CA GLU A 10 15.90 -1.18 -12.23
C GLU A 10 14.94 -2.25 -11.69
N VAL A 11 14.30 -1.99 -10.56
CA VAL A 11 13.31 -2.88 -9.97
C VAL A 11 12.11 -3.05 -10.91
N THR A 12 11.66 -1.99 -11.58
CA THR A 12 10.58 -2.07 -12.56
C THR A 12 10.96 -2.97 -13.74
N ALA A 13 12.16 -2.81 -14.29
CA ALA A 13 12.68 -3.65 -15.37
C ALA A 13 12.85 -5.11 -14.91
N HIS A 14 13.30 -5.33 -13.67
CA HIS A 14 13.39 -6.68 -13.10
C HIS A 14 12.01 -7.34 -13.01
N MET A 15 10.98 -6.63 -12.55
CA MET A 15 9.61 -7.16 -12.50
C MET A 15 9.07 -7.49 -13.90
N GLU A 16 9.36 -6.68 -14.90
CA GLU A 16 9.01 -6.99 -16.30
C GLU A 16 9.71 -8.26 -16.79
N HIS A 17 11.00 -8.42 -16.46
CA HIS A 17 11.77 -9.63 -16.78
C HIS A 17 11.18 -10.90 -16.11
N LEU A 18 10.66 -10.77 -14.90
CA LEU A 18 9.95 -11.86 -14.20
C LEU A 18 8.57 -12.17 -14.79
N GLY A 19 8.07 -11.36 -15.72
CA GLY A 19 6.80 -11.59 -16.41
C GLY A 19 5.68 -10.61 -16.05
N LEU A 20 5.96 -9.54 -15.32
CA LEU A 20 4.96 -8.49 -15.10
C LEU A 20 4.65 -7.78 -16.41
N VAL A 21 3.37 -7.76 -16.78
CA VAL A 21 2.92 -7.06 -18.00
C VAL A 21 2.85 -5.56 -17.73
N ILE A 22 3.74 -4.81 -18.38
CA ILE A 22 3.75 -3.36 -18.40
C ILE A 22 3.30 -2.90 -19.80
N LEU A 23 2.28 -2.05 -19.85
CA LEU A 23 1.74 -1.57 -21.13
C LEU A 23 2.73 -0.64 -21.81
N LYS A 24 3.02 -0.92 -23.08
CA LYS A 24 3.89 -0.11 -23.95
C LYS A 24 3.10 0.47 -25.10
N ASP A 25 3.49 1.64 -25.52
CA ASP A 25 2.98 2.29 -26.73
C ASP A 25 3.61 1.67 -28.01
N LYS A 26 3.23 2.20 -29.17
CA LYS A 26 3.77 1.74 -30.49
C LYS A 26 5.28 1.94 -30.64
N ASP A 27 5.86 2.83 -29.85
CA ASP A 27 7.30 3.14 -29.88
C ASP A 27 8.07 2.35 -28.80
N GLY A 28 7.38 1.43 -28.08
CA GLY A 28 7.96 0.57 -27.03
C GLY A 28 8.16 1.28 -25.69
N LYS A 29 7.67 2.49 -25.51
CA LYS A 29 7.74 3.25 -24.26
C LYS A 29 6.60 2.87 -23.33
N TYR A 30 6.86 2.89 -22.03
CA TYR A 30 5.82 2.64 -21.03
C TYR A 30 4.68 3.66 -21.12
N VAL A 31 3.46 3.15 -21.18
CA VAL A 31 2.26 4.01 -21.19
C VAL A 31 2.08 4.66 -19.82
N ALA A 32 2.11 5.98 -19.79
CA ALA A 32 1.91 6.75 -18.57
C ALA A 32 0.43 6.71 -18.10
N ARG A 33 0.24 6.72 -16.78
CA ARG A 33 -1.02 7.02 -16.11
C ARG A 33 -0.83 8.26 -15.27
N GLY A 34 -1.27 9.41 -15.79
CA GLY A 34 -0.94 10.71 -15.21
C GLY A 34 0.57 11.00 -15.30
N ASN A 35 1.08 11.84 -14.43
CA ASN A 35 2.46 12.35 -14.50
C ASN A 35 3.48 11.51 -13.69
N ARG A 36 3.05 10.48 -12.97
CA ARG A 36 3.91 9.79 -11.99
C ARG A 36 3.87 8.27 -12.06
N ASN A 37 2.92 7.70 -12.77
CA ASN A 37 2.71 6.25 -12.79
C ASN A 37 2.73 5.73 -14.22
N ILE A 38 3.08 4.44 -14.36
CA ILE A 38 2.94 3.68 -15.60
C ILE A 38 1.75 2.73 -15.50
N LYS A 39 1.18 2.33 -16.63
CA LYS A 39 0.11 1.35 -16.68
C LYS A 39 0.69 -0.05 -16.61
N ILE A 40 0.32 -0.80 -15.57
CA ILE A 40 0.68 -2.20 -15.40
C ILE A 40 -0.57 -3.06 -15.27
N ASN A 41 -0.45 -4.34 -15.62
CA ASN A 41 -1.38 -5.36 -15.19
C ASN A 41 -0.83 -6.01 -13.92
N GLY A 42 -1.15 -5.43 -12.76
CA GLY A 42 -0.55 -5.78 -11.47
C GLY A 42 -1.17 -6.97 -10.75
N GLU A 43 -2.19 -7.60 -11.31
CA GLU A 43 -2.93 -8.70 -10.68
C GLU A 43 -2.05 -9.90 -10.38
N ASN A 44 -1.06 -10.14 -11.22
CA ASN A 44 -0.17 -11.29 -11.14
C ASN A 44 1.15 -11.02 -10.38
N ILE A 45 1.36 -9.86 -9.78
CA ILE A 45 2.62 -9.54 -9.08
C ILE A 45 2.96 -10.59 -8.03
N LYS A 46 2.01 -10.95 -7.17
CA LYS A 46 2.24 -11.93 -6.10
C LYS A 46 2.52 -13.34 -6.64
N PRO A 47 1.73 -13.90 -7.57
CA PRO A 47 2.06 -15.16 -8.24
C PRO A 47 3.43 -15.15 -8.92
N ILE A 48 3.79 -14.08 -9.65
CA ILE A 48 5.08 -13.95 -10.34
C ILE A 48 6.23 -14.05 -9.34
N LEU A 49 6.17 -13.29 -8.24
CA LEU A 49 7.20 -13.31 -7.20
C LEU A 49 7.27 -14.66 -6.49
N ALA A 50 6.12 -15.26 -6.17
CA ALA A 50 6.08 -16.57 -5.54
C ALA A 50 6.70 -17.66 -6.42
N GLU A 51 6.41 -17.66 -7.72
CA GLU A 51 7.01 -18.60 -8.66
C GLU A 51 8.51 -18.37 -8.89
N ALA A 52 8.94 -17.09 -8.87
CA ALA A 52 10.36 -16.77 -8.94
C ALA A 52 11.13 -17.32 -7.72
N VAL A 53 10.59 -17.14 -6.52
CA VAL A 53 11.21 -17.65 -5.28
C VAL A 53 11.26 -19.17 -5.25
N LYS A 54 10.20 -19.86 -5.68
CA LYS A 54 10.15 -21.33 -5.72
C LYS A 54 11.21 -21.97 -6.63
N LYS A 55 11.70 -21.22 -7.61
CA LYS A 55 12.73 -21.69 -8.56
C LYS A 55 14.15 -21.58 -8.00
N LEU A 56 14.34 -21.00 -6.82
CA LEU A 56 15.65 -20.84 -6.21
C LEU A 56 16.00 -22.06 -5.36
N ASP A 57 17.05 -22.79 -5.75
CA ASP A 57 17.47 -24.02 -5.09
C ASP A 57 17.98 -23.82 -3.66
N ASN A 58 18.43 -22.61 -3.33
CA ASN A 58 18.97 -22.24 -2.02
C ASN A 58 17.93 -21.57 -1.09
N THR A 59 16.65 -21.64 -1.46
CA THR A 59 15.58 -20.94 -0.72
C THR A 59 14.55 -21.96 -0.21
N THR A 60 14.17 -21.85 1.05
CA THR A 60 13.09 -22.63 1.66
C THR A 60 11.93 -21.70 1.97
N VAL A 61 10.75 -22.00 1.42
CA VAL A 61 9.51 -21.27 1.73
C VAL A 61 8.69 -22.08 2.73
N ILE A 62 8.48 -21.52 3.92
CA ILE A 62 7.66 -22.12 4.96
C ILE A 62 6.36 -21.33 5.05
N ASN A 63 5.28 -21.91 4.56
CA ASN A 63 3.94 -21.32 4.62
C ASN A 63 3.26 -21.60 5.96
N HIS A 64 2.20 -20.85 6.26
CA HIS A 64 1.35 -21.02 7.44
C HIS A 64 2.05 -20.82 8.80
N VAL A 65 3.26 -20.29 8.81
CA VAL A 65 4.00 -19.99 10.03
C VAL A 65 3.87 -18.53 10.42
N ASN A 66 3.29 -18.28 11.57
CA ASN A 66 3.26 -16.96 12.21
C ASN A 66 4.53 -16.80 13.07
N ILE A 67 5.34 -15.80 12.73
CA ILE A 67 6.47 -15.38 13.58
C ILE A 67 5.94 -14.47 14.68
N THR A 68 6.35 -14.72 15.92
CA THR A 68 5.83 -14.04 17.11
C THR A 68 6.87 -13.24 17.88
N ASP A 69 8.11 -13.66 17.85
CA ASP A 69 9.19 -13.06 18.63
C ASP A 69 10.55 -13.21 17.93
N TYR A 70 11.41 -12.23 18.11
CA TYR A 70 12.81 -12.35 17.73
C TYR A 70 13.64 -12.98 18.86
N ILE A 71 14.69 -13.68 18.46
CA ILE A 71 15.74 -14.16 19.36
C ILE A 71 16.87 -13.14 19.28
N VAL A 72 17.10 -12.40 20.35
CA VAL A 72 18.16 -11.38 20.44
C VAL A 72 19.04 -11.67 21.63
N GLU A 73 20.34 -11.69 21.43
CA GLU A 73 21.35 -11.85 22.45
C GLU A 73 22.38 -10.72 22.33
N ASP A 74 22.61 -9.99 23.41
CA ASP A 74 23.53 -8.86 23.47
C ASP A 74 23.33 -7.83 22.33
N GLY A 75 22.07 -7.53 21.98
CA GLY A 75 21.72 -6.59 20.91
C GLY A 75 21.92 -7.12 19.48
N VAL A 76 22.20 -8.41 19.33
CA VAL A 76 22.41 -9.08 18.04
C VAL A 76 21.29 -10.08 17.78
N ILE A 77 20.72 -10.05 16.59
CA ILE A 77 19.73 -11.02 16.15
C ILE A 77 20.35 -12.43 16.06
N LYS A 78 19.61 -13.43 16.51
CA LYS A 78 19.99 -14.85 16.41
C LYS A 78 18.93 -15.67 15.68
N GLY A 79 17.78 -15.08 15.41
CA GLY A 79 16.68 -15.75 14.75
C GLY A 79 15.30 -15.30 15.22
N ALA A 80 14.33 -16.19 15.12
CA ALA A 80 12.96 -15.93 15.50
C ALA A 80 12.24 -17.18 16.00
N TYR A 81 11.17 -16.97 16.78
CA TYR A 81 10.20 -18.00 17.11
C TYR A 81 8.92 -17.80 16.29
N GLY A 82 8.28 -18.91 15.98
CA GLY A 82 6.99 -18.91 15.32
C GLY A 82 6.21 -20.19 15.55
N PHE A 83 4.99 -20.24 15.06
CA PHE A 83 4.17 -21.45 15.12
C PHE A 83 3.37 -21.62 13.83
N ASP A 84 3.14 -22.86 13.44
CA ASP A 84 2.22 -23.20 12.35
C ASP A 84 0.78 -23.03 12.81
N VAL A 85 -0.03 -22.33 11.99
CA VAL A 85 -1.43 -22.03 12.31
C VAL A 85 -2.36 -23.23 12.13
N ASN A 86 -1.93 -24.27 11.41
CA ASN A 86 -2.74 -25.45 11.12
C ASN A 86 -2.56 -26.53 12.21
N ASP A 87 -1.32 -26.85 12.56
CA ASP A 87 -1.00 -27.98 13.46
C ASP A 87 -0.36 -27.55 14.79
N ARG A 88 -0.09 -26.27 14.98
CA ARG A 88 0.51 -25.66 16.17
C ARG A 88 1.98 -26.07 16.42
N THR A 89 2.66 -26.62 15.44
CA THR A 89 4.10 -26.88 15.52
C THR A 89 4.84 -25.59 15.85
N VAL A 90 5.70 -25.62 16.85
CA VAL A 90 6.53 -24.48 17.26
C VAL A 90 7.87 -24.54 16.53
N TYR A 91 8.25 -23.42 15.92
CA TYR A 91 9.51 -23.26 15.21
C TYR A 91 10.46 -22.38 16.01
N LYS A 92 11.70 -22.84 16.14
CA LYS A 92 12.86 -22.00 16.47
C LYS A 92 13.72 -21.91 15.22
N ILE A 93 13.76 -20.74 14.62
CA ILE A 93 14.53 -20.48 13.40
C ILE A 93 15.80 -19.75 13.81
N ASN A 94 16.97 -20.37 13.63
CA ASN A 94 18.24 -19.71 13.84
C ASN A 94 18.69 -19.04 12.55
N ALA A 95 19.10 -17.77 12.64
CA ALA A 95 19.53 -16.98 11.50
C ALA A 95 20.66 -16.02 11.90
N LYS A 96 21.60 -15.75 11.00
CA LYS A 96 22.65 -14.74 11.16
C LYS A 96 22.08 -13.33 10.91
N ALA A 97 21.15 -13.21 9.96
CA ALA A 97 20.45 -11.98 9.65
C ALA A 97 18.94 -12.26 9.48
N VAL A 98 18.11 -11.29 9.81
CA VAL A 98 16.65 -11.35 9.64
C VAL A 98 16.16 -10.07 8.95
N ILE A 99 15.30 -10.24 7.96
CA ILE A 99 14.61 -9.12 7.30
C ILE A 99 13.14 -9.16 7.66
N CYS A 100 12.66 -8.14 8.34
CA CYS A 100 11.24 -7.96 8.62
C CYS A 100 10.57 -7.28 7.42
N ALA A 101 9.64 -7.98 6.77
CA ALA A 101 8.88 -7.48 5.64
C ALA A 101 7.37 -7.74 5.80
N THR A 102 6.86 -7.59 7.03
CA THR A 102 5.49 -7.93 7.40
C THR A 102 4.44 -6.94 6.93
N GLY A 103 4.85 -5.85 6.30
CA GLY A 103 3.94 -4.80 5.85
C GLY A 103 3.42 -3.92 6.98
N GLY A 104 2.47 -3.06 6.65
CA GLY A 104 1.86 -2.13 7.59
C GLY A 104 0.77 -2.76 8.45
N ALA A 105 0.33 -2.02 9.47
CA ALA A 105 -0.62 -2.49 10.47
C ALA A 105 -2.00 -1.86 10.31
N ALA A 106 -2.72 -2.20 9.26
CA ALA A 106 -4.08 -1.69 9.03
C ALA A 106 -5.04 -2.01 10.18
N GLY A 107 -4.97 -3.24 10.74
CA GLY A 107 -5.83 -3.70 11.81
C GLY A 107 -5.52 -3.11 13.19
N LEU A 108 -4.44 -2.35 13.33
CA LEU A 108 -4.07 -1.66 14.57
C LEU A 108 -4.98 -0.47 14.85
N TYR A 109 -5.33 0.29 13.82
CA TYR A 109 -6.13 1.49 13.94
C TYR A 109 -7.61 1.15 13.95
N ARG A 110 -8.31 1.57 14.99
CA ARG A 110 -9.75 1.42 15.10
C ARG A 110 -10.42 2.77 14.85
N PRO A 111 -11.39 2.86 13.96
CA PRO A 111 -12.19 4.07 13.82
C PRO A 111 -13.11 4.24 15.03
N ASN A 112 -13.62 5.45 15.21
CA ASN A 112 -14.57 5.77 16.28
C ASN A 112 -15.88 4.94 16.20
N ASN A 113 -16.17 4.37 15.03
CA ASN A 113 -17.27 3.44 14.84
C ASN A 113 -16.75 2.04 14.51
N PRO A 114 -16.56 1.15 15.51
CA PRO A 114 -15.96 -0.17 15.30
C PRO A 114 -16.76 -1.11 14.39
N GLY A 115 -18.07 -0.93 14.26
CA GLY A 115 -18.93 -1.74 13.37
C GLY A 115 -18.63 -1.53 11.88
N PHE A 116 -17.97 -0.45 11.53
CA PHE A 116 -17.70 -0.06 10.16
C PHE A 116 -16.33 -0.52 9.61
N SER A 117 -15.37 -0.81 10.50
CA SER A 117 -13.96 -0.84 10.10
C SER A 117 -13.55 -2.00 9.21
N ARG A 118 -14.00 -3.20 9.51
CA ARG A 118 -13.44 -4.42 8.87
C ARG A 118 -13.76 -4.56 7.38
N HIS A 119 -14.89 -4.05 6.95
CA HIS A 119 -15.31 -4.09 5.55
C HIS A 119 -14.83 -2.89 4.72
N LYS A 120 -14.23 -1.92 5.36
CA LYS A 120 -13.87 -0.62 4.79
C LYS A 120 -12.39 -0.30 4.94
N MET A 121 -11.56 -1.34 5.04
CA MET A 121 -10.10 -1.25 5.10
C MET A 121 -9.51 -1.70 3.77
N TRP A 122 -8.50 -0.97 3.31
CA TRP A 122 -7.77 -1.31 2.08
C TRP A 122 -6.90 -2.56 2.25
N TYR A 123 -6.28 -2.67 3.42
CA TYR A 123 -5.40 -3.79 3.77
C TYR A 123 -6.16 -4.87 4.55
N PRO A 124 -5.62 -6.10 4.59
CA PRO A 124 -6.19 -7.16 5.40
C PRO A 124 -6.35 -6.71 6.86
N PRO A 125 -7.52 -6.86 7.46
CA PRO A 125 -7.77 -6.45 8.84
C PRO A 125 -6.99 -7.27 9.87
N PHE A 126 -6.36 -8.36 9.44
CA PHE A 126 -5.53 -9.24 10.28
C PHE A 126 -4.09 -8.73 10.43
N ASN A 127 -3.68 -7.72 9.66
CA ASN A 127 -2.40 -7.02 9.88
C ASN A 127 -2.52 -6.13 11.11
N THR A 128 -2.38 -6.73 12.29
CA THR A 128 -2.62 -6.07 13.59
C THR A 128 -1.35 -5.54 14.24
N GLY A 129 -0.24 -5.44 13.51
CA GLY A 129 1.01 -4.85 13.98
C GLY A 129 1.96 -5.83 14.65
N ALA A 130 1.84 -7.15 14.40
CA ALA A 130 2.74 -8.15 14.96
C ALA A 130 4.21 -7.85 14.64
N GLY A 131 4.52 -7.42 13.40
CA GLY A 131 5.87 -7.02 12.99
C GLY A 131 6.44 -5.88 13.83
N TYR A 132 5.63 -4.88 14.15
CA TYR A 132 6.03 -3.79 15.05
C TYR A 132 6.22 -4.29 16.48
N ALA A 133 5.27 -5.08 16.98
CA ALA A 133 5.32 -5.62 18.34
C ALA A 133 6.58 -6.47 18.59
N MET A 134 6.98 -7.27 17.63
CA MET A 134 8.22 -8.06 17.72
C MET A 134 9.45 -7.16 17.89
N GLY A 135 9.54 -6.10 17.08
CA GLY A 135 10.65 -5.15 17.18
C GLY A 135 10.69 -4.40 18.51
N ILE A 136 9.53 -3.89 18.96
CA ILE A 136 9.41 -3.19 20.25
C ILE A 136 9.81 -4.11 21.40
N LYS A 137 9.31 -5.34 21.43
CA LYS A 137 9.68 -6.34 22.46
C LYS A 137 11.16 -6.69 22.46
N ALA A 138 11.79 -6.68 21.28
CA ALA A 138 13.22 -6.95 21.12
C ALA A 138 14.10 -5.74 21.42
N GLY A 139 13.53 -4.55 21.66
CA GLY A 139 14.25 -3.32 21.95
C GLY A 139 14.69 -2.51 20.71
N ALA A 140 14.11 -2.78 19.53
CA ALA A 140 14.37 -1.97 18.34
C ALA A 140 13.72 -0.59 18.50
N GLU A 141 14.44 0.45 18.07
CA GLU A 141 13.86 1.78 17.97
C GLU A 141 12.84 1.86 16.85
N MET A 142 11.79 2.64 17.08
CA MET A 142 10.71 2.87 16.14
C MET A 142 10.56 4.36 15.85
N THR A 143 10.10 4.66 14.64
CA THR A 143 9.57 6.00 14.33
C THR A 143 8.18 6.16 14.94
N THR A 144 7.65 7.40 14.92
CA THR A 144 6.33 7.71 15.49
C THR A 144 5.21 6.84 14.93
N PHE A 145 4.25 6.46 15.77
CA PHE A 145 3.01 5.78 15.39
C PHE A 145 1.79 6.73 15.35
N GLU A 146 2.00 8.02 15.42
CA GLU A 146 0.93 9.03 15.44
C GLU A 146 0.28 9.22 14.06
N MET A 147 1.03 8.97 13.00
CA MET A 147 0.53 9.11 11.64
C MET A 147 -0.22 7.86 11.19
N ARG A 148 -1.47 8.04 10.84
CA ARG A 148 -2.22 7.06 10.04
C ARG A 148 -2.66 7.67 8.72
N PHE A 149 -2.64 6.86 7.69
CA PHE A 149 -3.04 7.28 6.37
C PHE A 149 -4.54 7.06 6.15
N ILE A 150 -5.25 8.12 5.85
CA ILE A 150 -6.63 8.09 5.40
C ILE A 150 -6.65 8.59 3.96
N ALA A 151 -7.03 7.73 3.03
CA ALA A 151 -7.11 8.11 1.62
C ALA A 151 -8.46 8.75 1.28
N LEU A 152 -8.42 9.67 0.31
CA LEU A 152 -9.63 10.07 -0.38
C LEU A 152 -10.16 8.87 -1.18
N ARG A 153 -11.44 8.55 -1.01
CA ARG A 153 -12.09 7.37 -1.60
C ARG A 153 -13.46 7.71 -2.15
N CYS A 154 -13.96 6.82 -2.99
CA CYS A 154 -15.37 6.83 -3.37
C CYS A 154 -16.23 6.53 -2.14
N LYS A 155 -17.29 7.30 -1.97
CA LYS A 155 -18.19 7.20 -0.80
C LYS A 155 -18.74 5.79 -0.62
N ASP A 156 -18.80 5.36 0.63
CA ASP A 156 -19.29 4.04 1.06
C ASP A 156 -18.51 2.83 0.55
N THR A 157 -17.36 3.06 -0.05
CA THR A 157 -16.43 2.02 -0.48
C THR A 157 -15.01 2.33 0.02
N ILE A 158 -14.07 1.42 -0.23
CA ILE A 158 -12.64 1.67 -0.03
C ILE A 158 -11.94 2.05 -1.34
N ALA A 159 -12.71 2.25 -2.41
CA ALA A 159 -12.17 2.48 -3.74
C ALA A 159 -11.37 3.80 -3.79
N PRO A 160 -10.09 3.77 -4.20
CA PRO A 160 -9.29 4.97 -4.26
C PRO A 160 -9.74 5.88 -5.40
N THR A 161 -9.71 7.17 -5.17
CA THR A 161 -10.12 8.17 -6.15
C THR A 161 -9.06 8.46 -7.22
N GLY A 162 -7.81 8.06 -6.99
CA GLY A 162 -6.70 8.37 -7.90
C GLY A 162 -6.92 7.87 -9.34
N THR A 163 -7.55 6.71 -9.52
CA THR A 163 -7.85 6.16 -10.84
C THR A 163 -8.87 7.01 -11.59
N ILE A 164 -9.88 7.56 -10.94
CA ILE A 164 -10.85 8.47 -11.54
C ILE A 164 -10.19 9.84 -11.79
N ALA A 165 -9.58 10.42 -10.75
CA ALA A 165 -9.01 11.75 -10.84
C ALA A 165 -7.87 11.86 -11.86
N GLN A 166 -7.04 10.82 -12.01
CA GLN A 166 -5.90 10.82 -12.94
C GLN A 166 -6.19 10.08 -14.25
N GLY A 167 -6.98 9.00 -14.21
CA GLY A 167 -7.26 8.18 -15.39
C GLY A 167 -8.22 8.84 -16.37
N VAL A 168 -9.24 9.54 -15.85
CA VAL A 168 -10.22 10.26 -16.68
C VAL A 168 -10.20 11.78 -16.41
N HIS A 169 -9.20 12.27 -15.69
CA HIS A 169 -9.00 13.68 -15.38
C HIS A 169 -10.18 14.38 -14.68
N ALA A 170 -10.93 13.62 -13.89
CA ALA A 170 -12.09 14.13 -13.18
C ALA A 170 -11.68 15.14 -12.09
N LYS A 171 -12.28 16.32 -12.14
CA LYS A 171 -12.06 17.40 -11.19
C LYS A 171 -12.92 17.24 -9.93
N GLN A 172 -12.45 17.78 -8.80
CA GLN A 172 -13.22 17.77 -7.56
C GLN A 172 -14.24 18.91 -7.54
N LEU A 173 -15.50 18.56 -7.26
CA LEU A 173 -16.62 19.49 -7.13
C LEU A 173 -17.18 19.47 -5.72
N ASN A 174 -17.66 20.61 -5.24
CA ASN A 174 -18.54 20.69 -4.06
C ASN A 174 -20.02 20.51 -4.44
N SER A 175 -20.92 20.60 -3.46
CA SER A 175 -22.38 20.45 -3.66
C SER A 175 -23.00 21.52 -4.54
N ALA A 176 -22.38 22.69 -4.65
CA ALA A 176 -22.80 23.77 -5.55
C ALA A 176 -22.31 23.59 -7.00
N GLY A 177 -21.54 22.53 -7.29
CA GLY A 177 -20.92 22.27 -8.60
C GLY A 177 -19.67 23.12 -8.87
N GLU A 178 -19.11 23.76 -7.85
CA GLU A 178 -17.90 24.54 -7.99
C GLU A 178 -16.66 23.65 -7.92
N ILE A 179 -15.71 23.87 -8.84
CA ILE A 179 -14.41 23.20 -8.81
C ILE A 179 -13.56 23.84 -7.70
N TYR A 180 -13.17 23.06 -6.70
CA TYR A 180 -12.43 23.58 -5.54
C TYR A 180 -10.97 23.10 -5.49
N GLU A 181 -10.55 22.16 -6.34
CA GLU A 181 -9.20 21.58 -6.27
C GLU A 181 -8.09 22.59 -6.48
N ASP A 182 -8.32 23.63 -7.30
CA ASP A 182 -7.35 24.69 -7.55
C ASP A 182 -7.06 25.54 -6.29
N LYS A 183 -8.01 25.63 -5.36
CA LYS A 183 -7.88 26.35 -4.09
C LYS A 183 -6.94 25.61 -3.12
N TYR A 184 -6.93 24.28 -3.15
CA TYR A 184 -6.20 23.45 -2.18
C TYR A 184 -4.98 22.79 -2.79
N GLY A 185 -4.97 22.51 -4.10
CA GLY A 185 -3.92 21.83 -4.82
C GLY A 185 -4.24 20.38 -5.19
N LEU A 186 -3.35 19.77 -5.98
CA LEU A 186 -3.59 18.49 -6.69
C LEU A 186 -2.82 17.30 -6.13
N THR A 187 -2.01 17.47 -5.09
CA THR A 187 -1.35 16.32 -4.45
C THR A 187 -2.38 15.46 -3.70
N THR A 188 -2.06 14.22 -3.43
CA THR A 188 -2.98 13.30 -2.70
C THR A 188 -3.45 13.89 -1.37
N SER A 189 -2.54 14.46 -0.59
CA SER A 189 -2.88 15.09 0.70
C SER A 189 -3.71 16.36 0.54
N GLN A 190 -3.42 17.18 -0.46
CA GLN A 190 -4.17 18.42 -0.72
C GLN A 190 -5.60 18.12 -1.19
N ARG A 191 -5.79 17.13 -2.07
CA ARG A 191 -7.11 16.67 -2.51
C ARG A 191 -7.95 16.16 -1.34
N LEU A 192 -7.34 15.40 -0.44
CA LEU A 192 -7.98 14.93 0.79
C LEU A 192 -8.37 16.11 1.68
N TYR A 193 -7.41 16.99 1.96
CA TYR A 193 -7.61 18.17 2.81
C TYR A 193 -8.73 19.06 2.27
N GLY A 194 -8.75 19.32 0.96
CA GLY A 194 -9.80 20.10 0.30
C GLY A 194 -11.19 19.48 0.52
N THR A 195 -11.34 18.18 0.26
CA THR A 195 -12.62 17.48 0.45
C THR A 195 -13.10 17.55 1.92
N VAL A 196 -12.21 17.31 2.87
CA VAL A 196 -12.55 17.37 4.30
C VAL A 196 -12.95 18.78 4.70
N THR A 197 -12.25 19.81 4.19
CA THR A 197 -12.54 21.21 4.48
C THR A 197 -13.87 21.65 3.87
N GLU A 198 -14.14 21.34 2.61
CA GLU A 198 -15.42 21.65 1.96
C GLU A 198 -16.60 21.02 2.73
N ASN A 199 -16.47 19.75 3.14
CA ASN A 199 -17.49 19.08 3.96
C ASN A 199 -17.69 19.77 5.32
N LYS A 200 -16.62 20.13 6.03
CA LYS A 200 -16.69 20.80 7.35
C LYS A 200 -17.31 22.18 7.28
N GLU A 201 -17.07 22.90 6.20
CA GLU A 201 -17.60 24.24 5.97
C GLU A 201 -19.02 24.23 5.37
N GLY A 202 -19.65 23.07 5.28
CA GLY A 202 -21.05 22.92 4.83
C GLY A 202 -21.23 23.01 3.31
N ARG A 203 -20.15 22.94 2.53
CA ARG A 203 -20.20 22.91 1.06
C ARG A 203 -20.16 21.50 0.45
N GLY A 204 -20.14 20.46 1.29
CA GLY A 204 -20.33 19.07 0.87
C GLY A 204 -21.79 18.72 0.60
N PRO A 205 -22.06 17.52 0.07
CA PRO A 205 -21.09 16.49 -0.30
C PRO A 205 -20.20 16.88 -1.49
N CYS A 206 -19.02 16.24 -1.56
CA CYS A 206 -18.07 16.49 -2.62
C CYS A 206 -18.04 15.35 -3.65
N TYR A 207 -17.69 15.66 -4.88
CA TYR A 207 -17.74 14.72 -6.00
C TYR A 207 -16.48 14.81 -6.86
N LEU A 208 -16.22 13.75 -7.61
CA LEU A 208 -15.40 13.78 -8.83
C LEU A 208 -16.32 13.94 -10.02
N LYS A 209 -16.04 14.93 -10.88
CA LYS A 209 -16.83 15.23 -12.08
C LYS A 209 -16.57 14.16 -13.13
N THR A 210 -17.50 13.23 -13.26
CA THR A 210 -17.40 12.10 -14.18
C THR A 210 -18.55 12.03 -15.20
N ASP A 211 -19.53 12.92 -15.09
CA ASP A 211 -20.72 12.96 -15.94
C ASP A 211 -20.43 13.31 -17.42
N GLU A 212 -19.20 13.73 -17.74
CA GLU A 212 -18.76 14.07 -19.10
C GLU A 212 -17.77 13.07 -19.71
N ILE A 213 -17.48 11.96 -19.02
CA ILE A 213 -16.54 10.95 -19.54
C ILE A 213 -17.13 10.16 -20.71
N SER A 214 -16.26 9.63 -21.58
CA SER A 214 -16.69 8.80 -22.70
C SER A 214 -17.11 7.39 -22.26
N ASP A 215 -17.79 6.64 -23.14
CA ASP A 215 -18.14 5.23 -22.90
C ASP A 215 -16.89 4.36 -22.74
N GLU A 216 -15.81 4.66 -23.48
CA GLU A 216 -14.54 3.99 -23.33
C GLU A 216 -13.92 4.23 -21.95
N GLN A 217 -13.87 5.49 -21.51
CA GLN A 217 -13.39 5.85 -20.18
C GLN A 217 -14.21 5.19 -19.06
N GLN A 218 -15.55 5.15 -19.21
CA GLN A 218 -16.41 4.42 -18.29
C GLN A 218 -16.05 2.92 -18.25
N SER A 219 -15.90 2.29 -19.42
CA SER A 219 -15.51 0.87 -19.50
C SER A 219 -14.17 0.61 -18.83
N ASP A 220 -13.20 1.50 -19.02
CA ASP A 220 -11.89 1.40 -18.39
C ASP A 220 -11.96 1.56 -16.86
N LEU A 221 -12.82 2.45 -16.36
CA LEU A 221 -13.07 2.57 -14.92
C LEU A 221 -13.69 1.29 -14.34
N TYR A 222 -14.68 0.69 -15.01
CA TYR A 222 -15.27 -0.58 -14.58
C TYR A 222 -14.22 -1.69 -14.49
N LYS A 223 -13.38 -1.84 -15.51
CA LYS A 223 -12.29 -2.83 -15.52
C LYS A 223 -11.28 -2.58 -14.40
N ALA A 224 -10.86 -1.32 -14.23
CA ALA A 224 -9.89 -0.95 -13.20
C ALA A 224 -10.42 -1.23 -11.79
N TYR A 225 -11.66 -0.87 -11.51
CA TYR A 225 -12.24 -1.09 -10.18
C TYR A 225 -12.67 -2.53 -9.94
N LEU A 226 -13.00 -3.30 -10.96
CA LEU A 226 -13.29 -4.73 -10.79
C LEU A 226 -12.13 -5.46 -10.10
N ASN A 227 -10.90 -5.10 -10.42
CA ASN A 227 -9.71 -5.70 -9.82
C ASN A 227 -9.28 -4.99 -8.52
N MET A 228 -9.37 -3.67 -8.49
CA MET A 228 -8.81 -2.87 -7.41
C MET A 228 -9.75 -2.71 -6.21
N ALA A 229 -11.04 -2.55 -6.46
CA ALA A 229 -12.07 -2.38 -5.44
C ALA A 229 -13.45 -2.81 -5.99
N PRO A 230 -13.72 -4.12 -6.09
CA PRO A 230 -14.93 -4.66 -6.72
C PRO A 230 -16.24 -4.08 -6.17
N SER A 231 -16.26 -3.69 -4.90
CA SER A 231 -17.40 -3.03 -4.27
C SER A 231 -17.86 -1.76 -4.98
N GLN A 232 -16.92 -1.03 -5.60
CA GLN A 232 -17.29 0.16 -6.37
C GLN A 232 -17.95 -0.20 -7.70
N THR A 233 -17.44 -1.20 -8.39
CA THR A 233 -18.06 -1.71 -9.62
C THR A 233 -19.45 -2.28 -9.35
N LEU A 234 -19.60 -3.06 -8.28
CA LEU A 234 -20.91 -3.59 -7.86
C LEU A 234 -21.89 -2.47 -7.54
N LYS A 235 -21.46 -1.43 -6.82
CA LYS A 235 -22.32 -0.26 -6.52
C LYS A 235 -22.85 0.39 -7.80
N TRP A 236 -22.04 0.56 -8.82
CA TRP A 236 -22.48 1.10 -10.11
C TRP A 236 -23.44 0.19 -10.86
N ILE A 237 -23.19 -1.13 -10.84
CA ILE A 237 -24.06 -2.13 -11.50
C ILE A 237 -25.41 -2.20 -10.79
N GLU A 238 -25.43 -2.31 -9.47
CA GLU A 238 -26.64 -2.43 -8.66
C GLU A 238 -27.53 -1.19 -8.71
N SER A 239 -26.92 -0.01 -8.72
CA SER A 239 -27.66 1.25 -8.85
C SER A 239 -28.16 1.53 -10.26
N GLY A 240 -27.64 0.85 -11.27
CA GLY A 240 -27.85 1.17 -12.68
C GLY A 240 -27.30 2.54 -13.11
N ARG A 241 -26.46 3.16 -12.25
CA ARG A 241 -25.87 4.49 -12.45
C ARG A 241 -24.35 4.39 -12.44
N GLY A 242 -23.77 4.34 -13.65
CA GLY A 242 -22.33 4.34 -13.81
C GLY A 242 -21.71 5.73 -13.63
N PRO A 243 -20.38 5.81 -13.62
CA PRO A 243 -19.67 7.07 -13.41
C PRO A 243 -19.92 8.11 -14.51
N LYS A 244 -20.39 7.71 -15.71
CA LYS A 244 -20.82 8.60 -16.77
C LYS A 244 -22.18 9.24 -16.52
N ASN A 245 -23.05 8.57 -15.76
CA ASN A 245 -24.41 9.01 -15.52
C ASN A 245 -24.56 9.84 -14.25
N GLU A 246 -23.61 9.73 -13.33
CA GLU A 246 -23.63 10.42 -12.05
C GLU A 246 -22.20 10.69 -11.58
N ASN A 247 -21.96 11.92 -11.10
CA ASN A 247 -20.68 12.27 -10.50
C ASN A 247 -20.39 11.39 -9.28
N VAL A 248 -19.15 10.93 -9.14
CA VAL A 248 -18.79 9.99 -8.09
C VAL A 248 -18.57 10.74 -6.77
N GLU A 249 -19.45 10.52 -5.80
CA GLU A 249 -19.30 11.08 -4.46
C GLU A 249 -18.03 10.55 -3.79
N ILE A 250 -17.31 11.45 -3.12
CA ILE A 250 -16.03 11.18 -2.49
C ILE A 250 -16.05 11.57 -1.01
N ASP A 251 -15.23 10.86 -0.24
CA ASP A 251 -15.08 11.11 1.19
C ASP A 251 -13.65 10.83 1.65
N GLY A 252 -13.19 11.56 2.65
CA GLY A 252 -11.82 11.52 3.14
C GLY A 252 -11.68 11.34 4.65
N THR A 253 -12.77 10.98 5.34
CA THR A 253 -12.76 10.86 6.80
C THR A 253 -12.99 9.43 7.28
N GLU A 254 -12.76 9.19 8.58
CA GLU A 254 -13.17 7.95 9.24
C GLU A 254 -14.68 7.67 8.98
N PRO A 255 -15.12 6.40 9.01
CA PRO A 255 -14.43 5.23 9.59
C PRO A 255 -13.48 4.47 8.65
N TYR A 256 -13.21 4.98 7.48
CA TYR A 256 -12.44 4.25 6.47
C TYR A 256 -10.94 4.51 6.67
N ILE A 257 -10.19 3.47 6.93
CA ILE A 257 -8.75 3.54 7.15
C ILE A 257 -8.04 2.76 6.06
N VAL A 258 -7.10 3.43 5.41
CA VAL A 258 -6.09 2.78 4.57
C VAL A 258 -4.83 2.68 5.42
N GLY A 259 -4.75 1.66 6.24
CA GLY A 259 -3.56 1.43 7.06
C GLY A 259 -2.39 0.93 6.21
N GLY A 260 -1.19 1.04 6.73
CA GLY A 260 0.04 0.51 6.13
C GLY A 260 0.87 1.53 5.38
N HIS A 261 0.31 2.59 4.82
CA HIS A 261 1.07 3.64 4.14
C HIS A 261 1.54 4.76 5.07
N THR A 262 1.89 4.44 6.29
CA THR A 262 2.40 5.40 7.26
C THR A 262 3.91 5.56 7.14
N ALA A 263 4.45 6.62 7.74
CA ALA A 263 5.89 6.74 7.94
C ALA A 263 6.35 6.03 9.22
N SER A 264 5.44 5.32 9.89
CA SER A 264 5.66 4.63 11.16
C SER A 264 6.25 3.24 10.94
N GLY A 265 7.05 2.79 11.88
CA GLY A 265 7.65 1.45 11.85
C GLY A 265 9.06 1.46 12.40
N TYR A 266 9.83 0.46 12.06
CA TYR A 266 11.23 0.39 12.48
C TYR A 266 11.99 1.63 12.06
N TRP A 267 12.76 2.23 12.97
CA TRP A 267 13.82 3.13 12.59
C TRP A 267 14.84 2.35 11.75
N ILE A 268 15.20 2.87 10.60
CA ILE A 268 16.16 2.25 9.68
C ILE A 268 17.14 3.28 9.14
N ASP A 269 18.35 2.84 8.89
CA ASP A 269 19.34 3.60 8.14
C ASP A 269 19.14 3.46 6.59
N ASN A 270 20.10 3.98 5.82
CA ASN A 270 20.05 3.88 4.36
C ASN A 270 20.22 2.46 3.83
N ASP A 271 20.84 1.58 4.61
CA ASP A 271 21.05 0.16 4.31
C ASP A 271 19.91 -0.72 4.83
N ARG A 272 18.85 -0.13 5.37
CA ARG A 272 17.67 -0.80 5.99
C ARG A 272 17.99 -1.57 7.26
N LYS A 273 19.15 -1.27 7.91
CA LYS A 273 19.50 -1.79 9.22
C LYS A 273 18.63 -1.13 10.28
N THR A 274 18.12 -1.93 11.21
CA THR A 274 17.48 -1.43 12.43
C THR A 274 18.54 -1.15 13.52
N THR A 275 18.11 -0.73 14.69
CA THR A 275 19.01 -0.57 15.85
C THR A 275 19.44 -1.88 16.49
N ILE A 276 18.88 -3.02 16.07
CA ILE A 276 19.36 -4.35 16.46
C ILE A 276 20.29 -4.89 15.39
N THR A 277 21.50 -5.24 15.77
CA THR A 277 22.52 -5.74 14.83
C THR A 277 22.02 -7.02 14.11
N GLY A 278 22.10 -7.02 12.78
CA GLY A 278 21.66 -8.13 11.92
C GLY A 278 20.14 -8.19 11.67
N LEU A 279 19.34 -7.28 12.26
CA LEU A 279 17.94 -7.13 11.97
C LEU A 279 17.72 -5.98 10.98
N TYR A 280 17.00 -6.24 9.92
CA TYR A 280 16.65 -5.31 8.84
C TYR A 280 15.13 -5.18 8.73
N ALA A 281 14.66 -4.07 8.20
CA ALA A 281 13.24 -3.88 7.90
C ALA A 281 13.03 -3.23 6.54
N ALA A 282 12.05 -3.73 5.78
CA ALA A 282 11.76 -3.26 4.43
C ALA A 282 10.25 -3.18 4.15
N GLY A 283 9.86 -2.25 3.29
CA GLY A 283 8.47 -1.99 2.95
C GLY A 283 7.74 -1.21 4.05
N ASP A 284 6.42 -1.37 4.12
CA ASP A 284 5.57 -0.57 5.02
C ASP A 284 5.78 -0.83 6.52
N VAL A 285 6.51 -1.87 6.90
CA VAL A 285 6.91 -2.11 8.30
C VAL A 285 8.09 -1.23 8.73
N ALA A 286 8.88 -0.75 7.78
CA ALA A 286 9.96 0.19 8.02
C ALA A 286 9.44 1.63 8.00
N GLY A 287 9.89 2.45 8.93
CA GLY A 287 9.51 3.84 9.05
C GLY A 287 10.23 4.78 8.07
N GLY A 288 10.06 6.07 8.25
CA GLY A 288 10.81 7.14 7.60
C GLY A 288 10.31 7.58 6.21
N CYS A 289 9.59 6.74 5.48
CA CYS A 289 9.04 7.09 4.17
C CYS A 289 7.59 6.64 4.04
N PRO A 290 6.62 7.55 3.92
CA PRO A 290 5.23 7.20 3.67
C PRO A 290 5.01 6.82 2.20
N GLN A 291 3.97 6.02 1.94
CA GLN A 291 3.49 5.72 0.60
C GLN A 291 4.56 5.07 -0.31
N LYS A 292 5.28 4.10 0.20
CA LYS A 292 6.31 3.37 -0.58
C LYS A 292 5.71 2.63 -1.77
N TYR A 293 4.49 2.15 -1.64
CA TYR A 293 3.81 1.31 -2.63
C TYR A 293 4.62 0.05 -2.98
N VAL A 294 4.19 -0.66 -4.00
CA VAL A 294 4.86 -1.90 -4.43
C VAL A 294 6.30 -1.65 -4.87
N THR A 295 6.52 -0.64 -5.71
CA THR A 295 7.85 -0.37 -6.27
C THR A 295 8.86 0.02 -5.18
N GLY A 296 8.46 0.91 -4.26
CA GLY A 296 9.32 1.28 -3.14
C GLY A 296 9.59 0.13 -2.17
N ALA A 297 8.59 -0.73 -1.93
CA ALA A 297 8.77 -1.90 -1.08
C ALA A 297 9.73 -2.93 -1.71
N LEU A 298 9.69 -3.11 -3.03
CA LEU A 298 10.62 -3.97 -3.76
C LEU A 298 12.06 -3.44 -3.67
N VAL A 299 12.25 -2.13 -3.89
CA VAL A 299 13.57 -1.49 -3.75
C VAL A 299 14.11 -1.63 -2.33
N GLU A 300 13.29 -1.39 -1.31
CA GLU A 300 13.73 -1.57 0.07
C GLU A 300 14.08 -3.02 0.40
N GLY A 301 13.31 -3.96 -0.15
CA GLY A 301 13.61 -5.39 -0.03
C GLY A 301 14.96 -5.75 -0.65
N GLU A 302 15.28 -5.22 -1.82
CA GLU A 302 16.57 -5.41 -2.49
C GLU A 302 17.73 -4.84 -1.68
N ILE A 303 17.61 -3.58 -1.18
CA ILE A 303 18.64 -2.96 -0.36
C ILE A 303 18.85 -3.76 0.93
N ALA A 304 17.75 -4.13 1.62
CA ALA A 304 17.82 -4.92 2.85
C ALA A 304 18.48 -6.30 2.61
N ALA A 305 18.14 -6.96 1.50
CA ALA A 305 18.71 -8.27 1.17
C ALA A 305 20.21 -8.18 0.89
N GLN A 306 20.64 -7.16 0.15
CA GLN A 306 22.05 -6.93 -0.13
C GLN A 306 22.83 -6.68 1.19
N SER A 307 22.36 -5.76 2.02
CA SER A 307 22.99 -5.46 3.30
C SER A 307 23.00 -6.65 4.28
N ALA A 308 21.92 -7.43 4.29
CA ALA A 308 21.85 -8.63 5.12
C ALA A 308 22.83 -9.73 4.66
N ALA A 309 22.99 -9.89 3.34
CA ALA A 309 23.93 -10.86 2.77
C ALA A 309 25.39 -10.47 3.04
N GLU A 310 25.72 -9.18 2.98
CA GLU A 310 27.07 -8.66 3.30
C GLU A 310 27.40 -8.85 4.79
N TYR A 311 26.40 -8.79 5.66
CA TYR A 311 26.58 -8.99 7.11
C TYR A 311 26.71 -10.46 7.49
N ALA A 312 26.00 -11.38 6.84
CA ALA A 312 25.87 -12.79 7.21
C ALA A 312 27.12 -13.64 6.91
#